data_ccda64ae6be04da49b513adde97c38aa
#
_entry.id   ccda64ae6be04da49b513adde97c38aa
#
_cell.length_a   1.000
_cell.length_b   1.000
_cell.length_c   1.000
_cell.angle_alpha   90.00
_cell.angle_beta   90.00
_cell.angle_gamma   90.00
#
_symmetry.space_group_name_H-M   'P 1'
#
loop_
_entity.id
_entity.type
_entity.pdbx_description
1 polymer ?
#
loop_
_entity_poly.entity_id
_entity_poly.type
_entity_poly.pdbx_seq_one_letter_code
_entity_poly.pdbx_strand_id
1 'polypeptide(L)'
;MADIIIYNTNDGKASIKLYADNGTVWLTQAQIAELFNKERSGISKHIKNIFDEGELVEKSNVNFLHIANSDKPVAFYSLDVILAVGFRVRSPRGTQFRQWANNTLKEYLQKGFILDKDRLKNPDGRPDYFDELLEQIRDIRASEKRFYQKLRDLFALSSDYKATE
;
A
#
# COMPACT_ATOMS: atom_id res chain seq x y z
N MET A 1 -15.96 -11.36 2.85
CA MET A 1 -15.31 -10.26 2.08
C MET A 1 -14.34 -9.61 3.05
N ALA A 2 -13.06 -9.64 2.75
CA ALA A 2 -12.06 -9.01 3.63
C ALA A 2 -12.11 -7.49 3.44
N ASP A 3 -12.23 -6.74 4.55
CA ASP A 3 -12.10 -5.29 4.53
C ASP A 3 -10.61 -4.96 4.42
N ILE A 4 -10.17 -4.42 3.29
CA ILE A 4 -8.78 -3.95 3.12
C ILE A 4 -8.75 -2.49 3.53
N ILE A 5 -7.94 -2.13 4.52
CA ILE A 5 -7.72 -0.75 4.93
C ILE A 5 -6.62 -0.18 4.03
N ILE A 6 -6.96 0.81 3.19
CA ILE A 6 -5.97 1.51 2.35
C ILE A 6 -5.05 2.38 3.21
N TYR A 7 -5.60 3.06 4.21
CA TYR A 7 -4.85 3.78 5.24
C TYR A 7 -5.77 4.01 6.46
N ASN A 8 -5.18 4.07 7.65
CA ASN A 8 -5.93 4.38 8.85
C ASN A 8 -6.13 5.88 8.96
N THR A 9 -7.39 6.34 9.04
CA THR A 9 -7.69 7.71 9.46
C THR A 9 -7.59 7.80 10.98
N ASN A 10 -7.20 8.96 11.51
CA ASN A 10 -7.09 9.19 12.96
C ASN A 10 -8.40 8.97 13.73
N ASP A 11 -9.53 8.92 13.03
CA ASP A 11 -10.87 8.66 13.58
C ASP A 11 -11.33 7.20 13.44
N GLY A 12 -10.49 6.31 12.89
CA GLY A 12 -10.78 4.89 12.70
C GLY A 12 -11.93 4.57 11.74
N LYS A 13 -12.48 5.57 11.02
CA LYS A 13 -13.70 5.44 10.23
C LYS A 13 -13.51 5.17 8.75
N ALA A 14 -12.30 5.03 8.25
CA ALA A 14 -12.05 4.69 6.86
C ALA A 14 -11.89 3.18 6.64
N SER A 15 -12.87 2.38 7.05
CA SER A 15 -13.00 1.01 6.57
C SER A 15 -13.98 1.00 5.41
N ILE A 16 -13.47 1.05 4.19
CA ILE A 16 -14.28 0.87 3.00
C ILE A 16 -14.24 -0.62 2.64
N LYS A 17 -15.42 -1.21 2.42
CA LYS A 17 -15.53 -2.56 1.88
C LYS A 17 -14.92 -2.59 0.49
N LEU A 18 -13.78 -3.22 0.35
CA LEU A 18 -13.01 -3.27 -0.87
C LEU A 18 -13.32 -4.56 -1.60
N TYR A 19 -13.51 -4.45 -2.91
CA TYR A 19 -13.53 -5.61 -3.78
C TYR A 19 -12.08 -5.98 -4.06
N ALA A 20 -11.60 -7.06 -3.41
CA ALA A 20 -10.25 -7.59 -3.66
C ALA A 20 -10.35 -8.64 -4.77
N ASP A 21 -9.77 -8.35 -5.91
CA ASP A 21 -9.58 -9.28 -7.00
C ASP A 21 -8.08 -9.39 -7.31
N ASN A 22 -7.58 -10.63 -7.43
CA ASN A 22 -6.17 -10.92 -7.70
C ASN A 22 -5.15 -10.18 -6.78
N GLY A 23 -5.48 -10.02 -5.50
CA GLY A 23 -4.58 -9.40 -4.51
C GLY A 23 -4.50 -7.87 -4.59
N THR A 24 -5.27 -7.21 -5.44
CA THR A 24 -5.35 -5.76 -5.54
C THR A 24 -6.75 -5.24 -5.17
N VAL A 25 -6.86 -3.93 -5.03
CA VAL A 25 -8.06 -3.22 -4.59
C VAL A 25 -8.73 -2.54 -5.76
N TRP A 26 -10.06 -2.71 -5.86
CA TRP A 26 -10.89 -2.05 -6.85
C TRP A 26 -12.02 -1.30 -6.17
N LEU A 27 -12.19 -0.03 -6.47
CA LEU A 27 -13.26 0.82 -5.93
C LEU A 27 -14.10 1.44 -7.04
N THR A 28 -15.39 1.59 -6.75
CA THR A 28 -16.27 2.44 -7.57
C THR A 28 -15.95 3.93 -7.32
N GLN A 29 -16.33 4.77 -8.26
CA GLN A 29 -16.21 6.22 -8.11
C GLN A 29 -16.92 6.75 -6.83
N ALA A 30 -18.04 6.15 -6.44
CA ALA A 30 -18.75 6.52 -5.22
C ALA A 30 -17.94 6.18 -3.96
N GLN A 31 -17.33 5.00 -3.93
CA GLN A 31 -16.46 4.58 -2.82
C GLN A 31 -15.19 5.43 -2.72
N ILE A 32 -14.60 5.84 -3.85
CA ILE A 32 -13.46 6.77 -3.87
C ILE A 32 -13.88 8.15 -3.33
N ALA A 33 -15.08 8.62 -3.68
CA ALA A 33 -15.61 9.87 -3.17
C ALA A 33 -15.82 9.82 -1.64
N GLU A 34 -16.35 8.72 -1.12
CA GLU A 34 -16.49 8.45 0.31
C GLU A 34 -15.14 8.37 1.02
N LEU A 35 -14.17 7.63 0.45
CA LEU A 35 -12.82 7.47 0.97
C LEU A 35 -12.15 8.82 1.22
N PHE A 36 -12.21 9.72 0.27
CA PHE A 36 -11.57 11.02 0.34
C PHE A 36 -12.49 12.14 0.88
N ASN A 37 -13.72 11.81 1.28
CA ASN A 37 -14.75 12.76 1.73
C ASN A 37 -14.88 13.92 0.76
N LYS A 38 -15.22 13.61 -0.50
CA LYS A 38 -15.30 14.55 -1.61
C LYS A 38 -16.53 14.26 -2.47
N GLU A 39 -17.04 15.31 -3.11
CA GLU A 39 -18.13 15.18 -4.08
C GLU A 39 -17.72 14.27 -5.25
N ARG A 40 -18.65 13.41 -5.69
CA ARG A 40 -18.46 12.47 -6.78
C ARG A 40 -18.04 13.16 -8.09
N SER A 41 -18.60 14.33 -8.38
CA SER A 41 -18.24 15.15 -9.54
C SER A 41 -16.77 15.58 -9.55
N GLY A 42 -16.23 15.92 -8.37
CA GLY A 42 -14.82 16.24 -8.20
C GLY A 42 -13.91 15.04 -8.45
N ILE A 43 -14.29 13.85 -7.95
CA ILE A 43 -13.56 12.60 -8.20
C ILE A 43 -13.60 12.25 -9.69
N SER A 44 -14.77 12.37 -10.35
CA SER A 44 -14.89 12.17 -11.79
C SER A 44 -13.91 13.01 -12.59
N LYS A 45 -13.77 14.28 -12.24
CA LYS A 45 -12.84 15.19 -12.88
C LYS A 45 -11.37 14.78 -12.67
N HIS A 46 -11.02 14.35 -11.46
CA HIS A 46 -9.67 13.86 -11.19
C HIS A 46 -9.35 12.60 -11.99
N ILE A 47 -10.25 11.62 -12.02
CA ILE A 47 -10.08 10.38 -12.79
C ILE A 47 -9.91 10.69 -14.27
N LYS A 48 -10.79 11.54 -14.83
CA LYS A 48 -10.68 11.96 -16.23
C LYS A 48 -9.31 12.58 -16.52
N ASN A 49 -8.86 13.52 -15.70
CA ASN A 49 -7.57 14.18 -15.91
C ASN A 49 -6.40 13.20 -15.83
N ILE A 50 -6.43 12.18 -14.94
CA ILE A 50 -5.40 11.15 -14.84
C ILE A 50 -5.23 10.40 -16.17
N PHE A 51 -6.35 10.05 -16.82
CA PHE A 51 -6.30 9.35 -18.12
C PHE A 51 -5.98 10.31 -19.27
N ASP A 52 -6.55 11.51 -19.30
CA ASP A 52 -6.30 12.51 -20.34
C ASP A 52 -4.83 12.98 -20.37
N GLU A 53 -4.20 13.07 -19.19
CA GLU A 53 -2.79 13.43 -19.05
C GLU A 53 -1.83 12.25 -19.29
N GLY A 54 -2.36 11.04 -19.48
CA GLY A 54 -1.57 9.84 -19.73
C GLY A 54 -0.78 9.34 -18.52
N GLU A 55 -1.14 9.77 -17.29
CA GLU A 55 -0.53 9.26 -16.05
C GLU A 55 -0.79 7.77 -15.88
N LEU A 56 -2.02 7.33 -16.21
CA LEU A 56 -2.41 5.93 -16.22
C LEU A 56 -3.16 5.57 -17.52
N VAL A 57 -3.07 4.29 -17.92
CA VAL A 57 -3.79 3.76 -19.07
C VAL A 57 -5.17 3.27 -18.65
N GLU A 58 -6.25 3.82 -19.19
CA GLU A 58 -7.62 3.48 -18.80
C GLU A 58 -7.92 1.98 -18.94
N LYS A 59 -7.52 1.35 -20.03
CA LYS A 59 -7.80 -0.07 -20.34
C LYS A 59 -7.35 -1.04 -19.24
N SER A 60 -6.25 -0.77 -18.55
CA SER A 60 -5.69 -1.61 -17.49
C SER A 60 -6.16 -1.21 -16.08
N ASN A 61 -6.80 -0.04 -15.96
CA ASN A 61 -7.14 0.56 -14.68
C ASN A 61 -8.65 0.73 -14.44
N VAL A 62 -9.49 0.31 -15.41
CA VAL A 62 -10.95 0.34 -15.29
C VAL A 62 -11.53 -1.01 -15.64
N ASN A 63 -12.31 -1.57 -14.72
CA ASN A 63 -13.11 -2.78 -14.94
C ASN A 63 -14.60 -2.45 -14.86
N PHE A 64 -15.39 -3.03 -15.74
CA PHE A 64 -16.84 -2.90 -15.75
C PHE A 64 -17.50 -4.18 -15.23
N LEU A 65 -18.16 -4.10 -14.08
CA LEU A 65 -18.82 -5.26 -13.46
C LEU A 65 -20.32 -4.99 -13.30
N HIS A 66 -21.13 -6.04 -13.56
CA HIS A 66 -22.54 -6.03 -13.18
C HIS A 66 -22.67 -6.34 -11.70
N ILE A 67 -23.24 -5.40 -10.95
CA ILE A 67 -23.53 -5.58 -9.53
C ILE A 67 -25.03 -5.78 -9.32
N ALA A 68 -25.42 -6.47 -8.25
CA ALA A 68 -26.81 -6.62 -7.87
C ALA A 68 -27.47 -5.23 -7.74
N ASN A 69 -28.67 -5.07 -8.25
CA ASN A 69 -29.46 -3.83 -8.29
C ASN A 69 -28.95 -2.74 -9.26
N SER A 70 -28.16 -3.08 -10.27
CA SER A 70 -27.79 -2.17 -11.34
C SER A 70 -28.08 -2.79 -12.71
N ASP A 71 -28.92 -2.12 -13.51
CA ASP A 71 -29.21 -2.54 -14.90
C ASP A 71 -28.03 -2.27 -15.84
N LYS A 72 -27.06 -1.47 -15.41
CA LYS A 72 -25.87 -1.10 -16.18
C LYS A 72 -24.61 -1.55 -15.48
N PRO A 73 -23.56 -1.92 -16.22
CA PRO A 73 -22.28 -2.22 -15.62
C PRO A 73 -21.73 -0.99 -14.90
N VAL A 74 -21.15 -1.22 -13.74
CA VAL A 74 -20.52 -0.18 -12.90
C VAL A 74 -19.01 -0.22 -13.11
N ALA A 75 -18.41 0.95 -13.29
CA ALA A 75 -16.97 1.10 -13.41
C ALA A 75 -16.30 0.97 -12.04
N PHE A 76 -15.30 0.10 -11.98
CA PHE A 76 -14.38 -0.08 -10.85
C PHE A 76 -12.99 0.38 -11.28
N TYR A 77 -12.32 1.10 -10.40
CA TYR A 77 -11.02 1.71 -10.61
C TYR A 77 -9.97 1.01 -9.77
N SER A 78 -8.79 0.76 -10.36
CA SER A 78 -7.67 0.08 -9.73
C SER A 78 -7.09 0.86 -8.54
N LEU A 79 -6.24 0.19 -7.77
CA LEU A 79 -5.47 0.82 -6.70
C LEU A 79 -4.63 1.99 -7.22
N ASP A 80 -4.06 1.89 -8.42
CA ASP A 80 -3.24 2.96 -9.01
C ASP A 80 -4.07 4.24 -9.21
N VAL A 81 -5.30 4.13 -9.71
CA VAL A 81 -6.22 5.28 -9.84
C VAL A 81 -6.58 5.85 -8.47
N ILE A 82 -6.83 4.99 -7.48
CA ILE A 82 -7.16 5.43 -6.12
C ILE A 82 -6.01 6.24 -5.52
N LEU A 83 -4.76 5.77 -5.68
CA LEU A 83 -3.57 6.47 -5.22
C LEU A 83 -3.37 7.80 -5.96
N ALA A 84 -3.48 7.81 -7.29
CA ALA A 84 -3.35 9.02 -8.11
C ALA A 84 -4.39 10.09 -7.72
N VAL A 85 -5.65 9.69 -7.49
CA VAL A 85 -6.71 10.59 -6.97
C VAL A 85 -6.34 11.12 -5.59
N GLY A 86 -5.81 10.28 -4.69
CA GLY A 86 -5.41 10.67 -3.34
C GLY A 86 -4.35 11.77 -3.31
N PHE A 87 -3.42 11.77 -4.26
CA PHE A 87 -2.43 12.83 -4.41
C PHE A 87 -3.01 14.14 -4.97
N ARG A 88 -4.08 14.10 -5.76
CA ARG A 88 -4.69 15.26 -6.41
C ARG A 88 -5.81 15.91 -5.62
N VAL A 89 -6.52 15.13 -4.80
CA VAL A 89 -7.72 15.59 -4.12
C VAL A 89 -7.41 16.58 -3.00
N ARG A 90 -8.16 17.71 -2.98
CA ARG A 90 -8.07 18.73 -1.92
C ARG A 90 -9.17 18.49 -0.89
N SER A 91 -8.88 17.70 0.14
CA SER A 91 -9.75 17.45 1.29
C SER A 91 -8.91 17.13 2.53
N PRO A 92 -9.46 17.23 3.76
CA PRO A 92 -8.75 16.80 4.98
C PRO A 92 -8.26 15.35 4.89
N ARG A 93 -9.09 14.43 4.37
CA ARG A 93 -8.71 13.03 4.17
C ARG A 93 -7.63 12.86 3.10
N GLY A 94 -7.67 13.62 2.01
CA GLY A 94 -6.59 13.66 1.03
C GLY A 94 -5.28 14.17 1.62
N THR A 95 -5.33 15.11 2.54
CA THR A 95 -4.13 15.58 3.27
C THR A 95 -3.58 14.48 4.18
N GLN A 96 -4.41 13.80 4.95
CA GLN A 96 -4.00 12.66 5.79
C GLN A 96 -3.39 11.54 4.95
N PHE A 97 -4.00 11.22 3.80
CA PHE A 97 -3.47 10.24 2.85
C PHE A 97 -2.06 10.62 2.38
N ARG A 98 -1.84 11.86 1.95
CA ARG A 98 -0.51 12.32 1.51
C ARG A 98 0.52 12.31 2.64
N GLN A 99 0.13 12.66 3.86
CA GLN A 99 1.02 12.56 5.03
C GLN A 99 1.44 11.12 5.30
N TRP A 100 0.48 10.19 5.26
CA TRP A 100 0.77 8.76 5.39
C TRP A 100 1.69 8.26 4.27
N ALA A 101 1.37 8.56 3.01
CA ALA A 101 2.17 8.15 1.85
C ALA A 101 3.60 8.71 1.91
N ASN A 102 3.76 9.99 2.28
CA ASN A 102 5.06 10.63 2.43
C ASN A 102 5.88 9.99 3.57
N ASN A 103 5.26 9.67 4.70
CA ASN A 103 5.94 9.01 5.80
C ASN A 103 6.41 7.60 5.41
N THR A 104 5.56 6.85 4.70
CA THR A 104 5.87 5.52 4.18
C THR A 104 7.05 5.58 3.18
N LEU A 105 7.00 6.49 2.21
CA LEU A 105 8.08 6.68 1.24
C LEU A 105 9.38 7.13 1.91
N LYS A 106 9.30 8.04 2.88
CA LYS A 106 10.47 8.50 3.64
C LYS A 106 11.11 7.34 4.41
N GLU A 107 10.31 6.51 5.05
CA GLU A 107 10.81 5.31 5.76
C GLU A 107 11.51 4.35 4.80
N TYR A 108 10.91 4.08 3.64
CA TYR A 108 11.52 3.26 2.60
C TYR A 108 12.85 3.84 2.10
N LEU A 109 12.89 5.13 1.77
CA LEU A 109 14.10 5.78 1.28
C LEU A 109 15.23 5.80 2.31
N GLN A 110 14.89 5.89 3.60
CA GLN A 110 15.89 5.90 4.68
C GLN A 110 16.39 4.52 5.05
N LYS A 111 15.51 3.51 5.08
CA LYS A 111 15.84 2.17 5.59
C LYS A 111 16.05 1.14 4.47
N GLY A 112 15.50 1.37 3.27
CA GLY A 112 15.47 0.41 2.16
C GLY A 112 14.41 -0.67 2.29
N PHE A 113 13.52 -0.60 3.30
CA PHE A 113 12.40 -1.53 3.50
C PHE A 113 11.30 -0.89 4.34
N ILE A 114 10.07 -1.44 4.22
CA ILE A 114 8.91 -1.15 5.05
C ILE A 114 8.36 -2.49 5.54
N LEU A 115 7.97 -2.57 6.80
CA LEU A 115 7.46 -3.79 7.40
C LEU A 115 6.18 -3.50 8.20
N ASP A 116 5.04 -3.99 7.72
CA ASP A 116 3.79 -4.03 8.47
C ASP A 116 3.74 -5.30 9.32
N LYS A 117 4.26 -5.21 10.55
CA LYS A 117 4.39 -6.34 11.47
C LYS A 117 3.04 -6.92 11.89
N ASP A 118 2.03 -6.08 12.02
CA ASP A 118 0.71 -6.52 12.50
C ASP A 118 0.00 -7.31 11.40
N ARG A 119 0.08 -6.86 10.16
CA ARG A 119 -0.44 -7.56 8.99
C ARG A 119 0.28 -8.89 8.73
N LEU A 120 1.60 -8.93 8.89
CA LEU A 120 2.40 -10.15 8.70
C LEU A 120 2.09 -11.22 9.75
N LYS A 121 1.74 -10.81 10.97
CA LYS A 121 1.33 -11.74 12.03
C LYS A 121 -0.12 -12.21 11.89
N ASN A 122 -1.00 -11.35 11.38
CA ASN A 122 -2.44 -11.60 11.28
C ASN A 122 -2.95 -11.08 9.93
N PRO A 123 -2.91 -11.88 8.88
CA PRO A 123 -3.31 -11.45 7.53
C PRO A 123 -4.80 -11.14 7.38
N ASP A 124 -5.68 -11.55 8.34
CA ASP A 124 -7.13 -11.26 8.36
C ASP A 124 -7.85 -11.59 7.03
N GLY A 125 -7.53 -12.75 6.43
CA GLY A 125 -8.10 -13.19 5.15
C GLY A 125 -7.51 -12.49 3.91
N ARG A 126 -6.51 -11.62 4.09
CA ARG A 126 -5.69 -11.07 3.01
C ARG A 126 -4.62 -12.09 2.58
N PRO A 127 -4.03 -11.96 1.37
CA PRO A 127 -2.91 -12.81 0.97
C PRO A 127 -1.79 -12.78 2.01
N ASP A 128 -1.30 -13.96 2.36
CA ASP A 128 -0.20 -14.11 3.31
C ASP A 128 1.13 -14.02 2.56
N TYR A 129 1.95 -13.03 2.91
CA TYR A 129 3.28 -12.80 2.35
C TYR A 129 4.41 -13.14 3.32
N PHE A 130 4.10 -13.89 4.39
CA PHE A 130 5.10 -14.22 5.41
C PHE A 130 6.23 -15.11 4.84
N ASP A 131 5.89 -16.08 4.02
CA ASP A 131 6.88 -16.97 3.40
C ASP A 131 7.77 -16.21 2.40
N GLU A 132 7.21 -15.29 1.60
CA GLU A 132 7.98 -14.41 0.71
C GLU A 132 8.98 -13.55 1.52
N LEU A 133 8.54 -12.98 2.64
CA LEU A 133 9.43 -12.23 3.53
C LEU A 133 10.56 -13.11 4.08
N LEU A 134 10.27 -14.36 4.45
CA LEU A 134 11.29 -15.30 4.94
C LEU A 134 12.34 -15.61 3.87
N GLU A 135 11.95 -15.78 2.62
CA GLU A 135 12.88 -15.96 1.50
C GLU A 135 13.80 -14.75 1.34
N GLN A 136 13.25 -13.53 1.32
CA GLN A 136 14.02 -12.28 1.24
C GLN A 136 15.04 -12.17 2.40
N ILE A 137 14.62 -12.52 3.62
CA ILE A 137 15.50 -12.51 4.79
C ILE A 137 16.63 -13.55 4.62
N ARG A 138 16.33 -14.75 4.10
CA ARG A 138 17.35 -15.79 3.84
C ARG A 138 18.39 -15.31 2.84
N ASP A 139 17.95 -14.69 1.73
CA ASP A 139 18.84 -14.15 0.70
C ASP A 139 19.75 -13.04 1.25
N ILE A 140 19.20 -12.13 2.05
CA ILE A 140 19.99 -11.06 2.70
C ILE A 140 21.01 -11.66 3.66
N ARG A 141 20.67 -12.71 4.42
CA ARG A 141 21.56 -13.39 5.38
C ARG A 141 22.62 -14.23 4.67
N ALA A 142 22.30 -14.81 3.51
CA ALA A 142 23.24 -15.57 2.69
C ALA A 142 24.31 -14.69 2.03
N SER A 143 24.19 -13.37 2.06
CA SER A 143 25.23 -12.43 1.64
C SER A 143 26.46 -12.56 2.57
N GLU A 144 27.42 -13.39 2.17
CA GLU A 144 28.64 -13.75 2.95
C GLU A 144 29.33 -12.52 3.55
N LYS A 145 29.54 -11.49 2.75
CA LYS A 145 30.26 -10.27 3.17
C LYS A 145 29.60 -9.56 4.36
N ARG A 146 28.28 -9.42 4.37
CA ARG A 146 27.54 -8.77 5.46
C ARG A 146 27.47 -9.62 6.71
N PHE A 147 27.36 -10.94 6.55
CA PHE A 147 27.36 -11.87 7.66
C PHE A 147 28.69 -11.81 8.45
N TYR A 148 29.82 -11.86 7.77
CA TYR A 148 31.15 -11.76 8.41
C TYR A 148 31.41 -10.38 9.04
N GLN A 149 30.92 -9.30 8.43
CA GLN A 149 30.98 -7.98 9.05
C GLN A 149 30.22 -7.93 10.37
N LYS A 150 28.98 -8.43 10.40
CA LYS A 150 28.17 -8.47 11.62
C LYS A 150 28.71 -9.40 12.67
N LEU A 151 29.30 -10.54 12.30
CA LEU A 151 30.01 -11.39 13.24
C LEU A 151 31.20 -10.65 13.88
N ARG A 152 32.01 -9.96 13.10
CA ARG A 152 33.14 -9.17 13.64
C ARG A 152 32.66 -8.08 14.58
N ASP A 153 31.60 -7.37 14.25
CA ASP A 153 31.01 -6.35 15.10
C ASP A 153 30.54 -6.95 16.44
N LEU A 154 29.91 -8.14 16.43
CA LEU A 154 29.49 -8.85 17.63
C LEU A 154 30.68 -9.29 18.49
N PHE A 155 31.75 -9.82 17.89
CA PHE A 155 32.94 -10.19 18.61
C PHE A 155 33.70 -8.97 19.15
N ALA A 156 33.72 -7.86 18.42
CA ALA A 156 34.32 -6.62 18.91
C ALA A 156 33.59 -6.02 20.12
N LEU A 157 32.29 -6.27 20.25
CA LEU A 157 31.50 -5.86 21.41
C LEU A 157 31.60 -6.83 22.59
N SER A 158 32.19 -8.02 22.41
CA SER A 158 32.44 -8.99 23.47
C SER A 158 33.66 -8.54 24.27
N SER A 159 33.51 -8.29 25.57
CA SER A 159 34.58 -7.89 26.50
C SER A 159 35.68 -8.95 26.66
N ASP A 160 35.41 -10.18 26.22
CA ASP A 160 36.33 -11.32 26.35
C ASP A 160 37.19 -11.56 25.11
N TYR A 161 37.02 -10.80 24.01
CA TYR A 161 37.82 -10.92 22.81
C TYR A 161 39.12 -10.13 22.98
N LYS A 162 40.19 -10.80 23.37
CA LYS A 162 41.58 -10.32 23.24
C LYS A 162 42.13 -10.80 21.89
N ALA A 163 42.39 -9.86 20.96
CA ALA A 163 43.12 -10.15 19.76
C ALA A 163 44.51 -10.66 20.15
N THR A 164 44.78 -11.93 19.97
CA THR A 164 46.16 -12.48 20.00
C THR A 164 46.85 -12.03 18.72
N GLU A 165 47.90 -11.21 18.86
CA GLU A 165 48.83 -10.86 17.78
C GLU A 165 49.48 -12.14 17.17
#